data_381e502dbb08dbe806b7946297fc9c23
#
_entry.id   381e502dbb08dbe806b7946297fc9c23
#
_cell.length_a   1.000
_cell.length_b   1.000
_cell.length_c   1.000
_cell.angle_alpha   90.00
_cell.angle_beta   90.00
_cell.angle_gamma   90.00
#
_symmetry.space_group_name_H-M   'P 1'
#
loop_
_entity.id
_entity.type
_entity.pdbx_description
1 polymer ?
#
loop_
_entity_poly.entity_id
_entity_poly.type
_entity_poly.pdbx_seq_one_letter_code
_entity_poly.pdbx_strand_id
1 'polypeptide(L)'
;MVCGRMLLLAILAAFLLTGCGTLGVGGNAGAKSGAMCQCDAHAEQDLAKGIKSYEEGDYTSAIPMLQHALQDGLVSKSQATAYKYLAFIHCVSGREKQCHDAFRKALEVDPVFDLQSAEAGHPVWGPVFRNIKGNKPAP
;
A
#
# COMPACT_ATOMS: atom_id res chain seq x y z
N MET A 1 -13.06 1.05 9.94
CA MET A 1 -14.54 1.10 9.89
C MET A 1 -15.08 2.39 10.49
N VAL A 2 -14.68 3.55 10.00
CA VAL A 2 -15.17 4.86 10.53
C VAL A 2 -15.51 5.85 9.40
N CYS A 3 -15.40 5.46 8.14
CA CYS A 3 -15.70 6.34 6.98
C CYS A 3 -17.19 6.37 6.58
N GLY A 4 -18.11 5.82 7.37
CA GLY A 4 -19.50 5.57 6.98
C GLY A 4 -20.59 6.29 7.78
N ARG A 5 -20.29 7.30 8.60
CA ARG A 5 -21.32 7.84 9.52
C ARG A 5 -21.53 9.34 9.55
N MET A 6 -21.24 10.05 8.46
CA MET A 6 -21.50 11.49 8.43
C MET A 6 -22.18 11.97 7.14
N LEU A 7 -23.18 11.20 6.66
CA LEU A 7 -23.97 11.60 5.49
C LEU A 7 -25.46 11.34 5.71
N LEU A 8 -26.02 11.92 6.75
CA LEU A 8 -27.48 11.92 6.99
C LEU A 8 -27.86 13.14 7.80
N LEU A 9 -27.85 14.33 7.22
CA LEU A 9 -28.62 15.50 7.66
C LEU A 9 -28.26 16.69 6.75
N ALA A 10 -28.84 16.77 5.58
CA ALA A 10 -29.15 18.02 4.87
C ALA A 10 -29.84 17.73 3.53
N ILE A 11 -31.05 17.23 3.59
CA ILE A 11 -31.99 17.32 2.46
C ILE A 11 -33.14 18.13 2.96
N LEU A 12 -33.20 19.39 2.59
CA LEU A 12 -34.42 20.19 2.44
C LEU A 12 -34.03 21.65 2.09
N ALA A 13 -33.95 21.92 0.79
CA ALA A 13 -34.41 23.20 0.25
C ALA A 13 -34.44 23.08 -1.29
N ALA A 14 -35.62 22.90 -1.79
CA ALA A 14 -35.97 23.10 -3.17
C ALA A 14 -35.79 24.58 -3.54
N PHE A 15 -35.23 24.84 -4.74
CA PHE A 15 -35.65 25.98 -5.55
C PHE A 15 -35.47 25.69 -7.05
N LEU A 16 -36.63 25.75 -7.71
CA LEU A 16 -36.83 25.83 -9.14
C LEU A 16 -36.14 27.08 -9.69
N LEU A 17 -35.52 26.97 -10.86
CA LEU A 17 -35.67 27.96 -11.94
C LEU A 17 -34.97 27.47 -13.22
N THR A 18 -35.82 27.26 -14.19
CA THR A 18 -35.70 27.22 -15.64
C THR A 18 -34.57 28.08 -16.23
N GLY A 19 -33.88 27.52 -17.24
CA GLY A 19 -32.99 28.28 -18.12
C GLY A 19 -32.51 27.43 -19.30
N CYS A 20 -33.08 27.69 -20.45
CA CYS A 20 -32.92 27.06 -21.74
C CYS A 20 -31.59 27.40 -22.44
N GLY A 21 -31.04 26.48 -23.24
CA GLY A 21 -30.29 26.80 -24.47
C GLY A 21 -28.77 26.60 -24.37
N THR A 22 -28.19 25.68 -25.04
CA THR A 22 -27.73 25.66 -26.42
C THR A 22 -27.01 24.38 -26.77
N LEU A 23 -27.31 23.87 -27.96
CA LEU A 23 -26.62 22.78 -28.62
C LEU A 23 -25.14 23.08 -28.84
N GLY A 24 -24.27 22.20 -28.39
CA GLY A 24 -22.86 22.14 -28.73
C GLY A 24 -22.45 20.68 -28.92
N VAL A 25 -22.54 20.21 -30.17
CA VAL A 25 -21.98 18.94 -30.63
C VAL A 25 -20.48 19.06 -30.61
N GLY A 26 -19.82 18.24 -29.85
CA GLY A 26 -18.37 18.12 -29.83
C GLY A 26 -17.99 16.84 -29.10
N GLY A 27 -17.94 15.73 -29.85
CA GLY A 27 -17.46 14.47 -29.32
C GLY A 27 -15.99 14.58 -28.93
N ASN A 28 -15.68 14.08 -27.75
CA ASN A 28 -14.37 13.52 -27.54
C ASN A 28 -14.49 12.33 -26.59
N ALA A 29 -14.17 11.18 -27.17
CA ALA A 29 -14.20 9.90 -26.51
C ALA A 29 -13.12 9.83 -25.41
N GLY A 30 -13.55 9.46 -24.23
CA GLY A 30 -12.87 8.52 -23.39
C GLY A 30 -11.52 8.91 -22.81
N ALA A 31 -11.49 9.47 -21.66
CA ALA A 31 -10.54 9.04 -20.64
C ALA A 31 -11.37 8.76 -19.39
N LYS A 32 -11.67 7.51 -19.14
CA LYS A 32 -12.00 7.06 -17.79
C LYS A 32 -10.75 7.22 -16.97
N SER A 33 -10.45 8.44 -16.57
CA SER A 33 -9.56 8.74 -15.47
C SER A 33 -10.28 8.19 -14.26
N GLY A 34 -9.90 6.95 -13.85
CA GLY A 34 -10.31 6.41 -12.60
C GLY A 34 -9.93 7.44 -11.54
N ALA A 35 -10.92 7.94 -10.82
CA ALA A 35 -10.69 8.68 -9.61
C ALA A 35 -9.95 7.72 -8.67
N MET A 36 -8.61 7.77 -8.68
CA MET A 36 -7.81 7.20 -7.60
C MET A 36 -8.30 7.91 -6.36
N CYS A 37 -8.87 7.15 -5.45
CA CYS A 37 -9.31 7.68 -4.18
C CYS A 37 -8.12 8.43 -3.55
N GLN A 38 -8.34 9.61 -3.01
CA GLN A 38 -7.30 10.38 -2.31
C GLN A 38 -6.59 9.55 -1.23
N CYS A 39 -7.24 8.52 -0.70
CA CYS A 39 -6.68 7.56 0.24
C CYS A 39 -5.52 6.77 -0.37
N ASP A 40 -5.65 6.29 -1.63
CA ASP A 40 -4.60 5.51 -2.29
C ASP A 40 -3.33 6.34 -2.52
N ALA A 41 -3.50 7.62 -2.90
CA ALA A 41 -2.37 8.52 -3.12
C ALA A 41 -1.61 8.82 -1.82
N HIS A 42 -2.30 8.92 -0.68
CA HIS A 42 -1.67 9.15 0.62
C HIS A 42 -0.91 7.91 1.10
N ALA A 43 -1.51 6.73 0.97
CA ALA A 43 -0.88 5.46 1.30
C ALA A 43 0.42 5.23 0.51
N GLU A 44 0.41 5.47 -0.80
CA GLU A 44 1.60 5.37 -1.64
C GLU A 44 2.68 6.41 -1.26
N GLN A 45 2.26 7.61 -0.87
CA GLN A 45 3.19 8.64 -0.39
C GLN A 45 3.88 8.22 0.92
N ASP A 46 3.15 7.65 1.86
CA ASP A 46 3.72 7.19 3.13
C ASP A 46 4.59 5.94 2.93
N LEU A 47 4.23 5.06 1.99
CA LEU A 47 5.12 3.97 1.55
C LEU A 47 6.45 4.53 1.03
N ALA A 48 6.42 5.51 0.14
CA ALA A 48 7.63 6.13 -0.41
C ALA A 48 8.49 6.79 0.66
N LYS A 49 7.88 7.51 1.61
CA LYS A 49 8.61 8.10 2.76
C LYS A 49 9.23 7.03 3.65
N GLY A 50 8.49 5.96 3.94
CA GLY A 50 8.99 4.85 4.75
C GLY A 50 10.18 4.14 4.10
N ILE A 51 10.14 3.93 2.78
CA ILE A 51 11.26 3.38 2.01
C ILE A 51 12.47 4.31 2.09
N LYS A 52 12.27 5.61 1.88
CA LYS A 52 13.34 6.60 1.96
C LYS A 52 14.00 6.61 3.35
N SER A 53 13.21 6.62 4.42
CA SER A 53 13.75 6.54 5.79
C SER A 53 14.54 5.25 6.02
N TYR A 54 14.10 4.12 5.46
CA TYR A 54 14.85 2.87 5.50
C TYR A 54 16.21 2.99 4.80
N GLU A 55 16.26 3.59 3.60
CA GLU A 55 17.48 3.79 2.83
C GLU A 55 18.46 4.74 3.54
N GLU A 56 17.95 5.70 4.30
CA GLU A 56 18.73 6.62 5.15
C GLU A 56 19.18 5.95 6.48
N GLY A 57 18.73 4.72 6.76
CA GLY A 57 19.03 4.00 8.00
C GLY A 57 18.18 4.43 9.19
N ASP A 58 17.21 5.32 9.01
CA ASP A 58 16.27 5.74 10.06
C ASP A 58 15.11 4.76 10.18
N TYR A 59 15.38 3.62 10.81
CA TYR A 59 14.37 2.58 11.02
C TYR A 59 13.27 3.02 11.99
N THR A 60 13.54 4.00 12.85
CA THR A 60 12.57 4.51 13.82
C THR A 60 11.44 5.26 13.12
N SER A 61 11.77 6.05 12.10
CA SER A 61 10.78 6.74 11.26
C SER A 61 10.19 5.83 10.19
N ALA A 62 10.98 4.91 9.62
CA ALA A 62 10.54 4.01 8.56
C ALA A 62 9.37 3.10 8.99
N ILE A 63 9.48 2.47 10.17
CA ILE A 63 8.46 1.52 10.65
C ILE A 63 7.06 2.14 10.72
N PRO A 64 6.82 3.25 11.45
CA PRO A 64 5.48 3.82 11.53
C PRO A 64 4.94 4.30 10.18
N MET A 65 5.77 4.82 9.28
CA MET A 65 5.34 5.24 7.94
C MET A 65 4.88 4.05 7.10
N LEU A 66 5.65 2.95 7.09
CA LEU A 66 5.27 1.72 6.38
C LEU A 66 4.00 1.09 6.96
N GLN A 67 3.83 1.13 8.29
CA GLN A 67 2.63 0.63 8.95
C GLN A 67 1.40 1.49 8.64
N HIS A 68 1.56 2.81 8.60
CA HIS A 68 0.49 3.74 8.26
C HIS A 68 0.04 3.55 6.81
N ALA A 69 0.98 3.43 5.88
CA ALA A 69 0.68 3.12 4.48
C ALA A 69 -0.15 1.83 4.32
N LEU A 70 0.19 0.77 5.09
CA LEU A 70 -0.57 -0.48 5.10
C LEU A 70 -2.00 -0.32 5.66
N GLN A 71 -2.21 0.60 6.61
CA GLN A 71 -3.52 0.87 7.21
C GLN A 71 -4.41 1.71 6.29
N ASP A 72 -3.80 2.62 5.54
CA ASP A 72 -4.52 3.53 4.61
C ASP A 72 -4.97 2.84 3.32
N GLY A 73 -4.50 1.63 3.05
CA GLY A 73 -4.99 0.81 1.95
C GLY A 73 -4.15 0.88 0.68
N LEU A 74 -3.03 0.16 0.68
CA LEU A 74 -2.21 -0.05 -0.52
C LEU A 74 -2.80 -1.17 -1.40
N VAL A 75 -2.51 -1.13 -2.71
CA VAL A 75 -2.73 -2.29 -3.57
C VAL A 75 -1.79 -3.44 -3.21
N SER A 76 -2.17 -4.70 -3.53
CA SER A 76 -1.44 -5.89 -3.07
C SER A 76 0.06 -5.85 -3.33
N LYS A 77 0.49 -5.36 -4.49
CA LYS A 77 1.92 -5.23 -4.83
C LYS A 77 2.65 -4.24 -3.92
N SER A 78 2.04 -3.09 -3.64
CA SER A 78 2.59 -2.08 -2.73
C SER A 78 2.55 -2.56 -1.27
N GLN A 79 1.52 -3.32 -0.87
CA GLN A 79 1.47 -3.97 0.45
C GLN A 79 2.63 -4.95 0.62
N ALA A 80 2.90 -5.82 -0.38
CA ALA A 80 4.03 -6.74 -0.35
C ALA A 80 5.36 -5.98 -0.23
N THR A 81 5.50 -4.84 -0.91
CA THR A 81 6.67 -3.96 -0.80
C THR A 81 6.80 -3.38 0.62
N ALA A 82 5.73 -2.88 1.21
CA ALA A 82 5.75 -2.37 2.60
C ALA A 82 6.17 -3.45 3.59
N TYR A 83 5.58 -4.65 3.48
CA TYR A 83 5.96 -5.78 4.33
C TYR A 83 7.41 -6.24 4.10
N LYS A 84 7.94 -6.18 2.88
CA LYS A 84 9.34 -6.45 2.57
C LYS A 84 10.28 -5.55 3.39
N TYR A 85 10.06 -4.25 3.35
CA TYR A 85 10.91 -3.31 4.08
C TYR A 85 10.76 -3.45 5.61
N LEU A 86 9.56 -3.70 6.11
CA LEU A 86 9.36 -4.05 7.53
C LEU A 86 10.14 -5.33 7.90
N ALA A 87 10.13 -6.36 7.05
CA ALA A 87 10.90 -7.57 7.27
C ALA A 87 12.40 -7.27 7.33
N PHE A 88 12.94 -6.49 6.38
CA PHE A 88 14.35 -6.12 6.37
C PHE A 88 14.76 -5.43 7.68
N ILE A 89 13.99 -4.42 8.11
CA ILE A 89 14.24 -3.70 9.35
C ILE A 89 14.20 -4.66 10.56
N HIS A 90 13.21 -5.52 10.64
CA HIS A 90 13.07 -6.46 11.74
C HIS A 90 14.22 -7.46 11.78
N CYS A 91 14.62 -8.00 10.60
CA CYS A 91 15.73 -8.96 10.51
C CYS A 91 17.05 -8.33 10.99
N VAL A 92 17.42 -7.15 10.51
CA VAL A 92 18.68 -6.49 10.91
C VAL A 92 18.66 -6.01 12.35
N SER A 93 17.47 -5.80 12.92
CA SER A 93 17.28 -5.44 14.33
C SER A 93 17.20 -6.63 15.28
N GLY A 94 17.44 -7.87 14.80
CA GLY A 94 17.37 -9.09 15.61
C GLY A 94 15.96 -9.48 16.06
N ARG A 95 14.93 -8.90 15.47
CA ARG A 95 13.52 -9.20 15.77
C ARG A 95 13.01 -10.34 14.88
N GLU A 96 13.54 -11.55 15.09
CA GLU A 96 13.33 -12.71 14.23
C GLU A 96 11.86 -13.02 13.98
N LYS A 97 11.04 -13.03 15.01
CA LYS A 97 9.60 -13.34 14.86
C LYS A 97 8.92 -12.34 13.95
N GLN A 98 9.16 -11.03 14.13
CA GLN A 98 8.57 -9.98 13.32
C GLN A 98 9.10 -10.02 11.88
N CYS A 99 10.39 -10.36 11.70
CA CYS A 99 10.99 -10.59 10.38
C CYS A 99 10.26 -11.69 9.60
N HIS A 100 10.06 -12.86 10.23
CA HIS A 100 9.33 -13.98 9.63
C HIS A 100 7.86 -13.61 9.34
N ASP A 101 7.20 -12.98 10.30
CA ASP A 101 5.79 -12.59 10.16
C ASP A 101 5.59 -11.58 9.01
N ALA A 102 6.50 -10.61 8.86
CA ALA A 102 6.43 -9.63 7.78
C ALA A 102 6.64 -10.27 6.39
N PHE A 103 7.63 -11.14 6.21
CA PHE A 103 7.81 -11.86 4.94
C PHE A 103 6.62 -12.76 4.61
N ARG A 104 6.05 -13.44 5.59
CA ARG A 104 4.86 -14.25 5.39
C ARG A 104 3.69 -13.41 4.90
N LYS A 105 3.45 -12.25 5.51
CA LYS A 105 2.42 -11.31 5.06
C LYS A 105 2.66 -10.80 3.64
N ALA A 106 3.92 -10.51 3.27
CA ALA A 106 4.24 -10.13 1.90
C ALA A 106 3.80 -11.21 0.89
N LEU A 107 4.08 -12.48 1.19
CA LEU A 107 3.67 -13.61 0.34
C LEU A 107 2.17 -13.94 0.43
N GLU A 108 1.48 -13.58 1.51
CA GLU A 108 0.03 -13.72 1.64
C GLU A 108 -0.72 -12.72 0.76
N VAL A 109 -0.28 -11.46 0.73
CA VAL A 109 -0.93 -10.40 -0.07
C VAL A 109 -0.55 -10.45 -1.54
N ASP A 110 0.66 -10.94 -1.86
CA ASP A 110 1.14 -11.16 -3.22
C ASP A 110 1.87 -12.51 -3.31
N PRO A 111 1.16 -13.58 -3.70
CA PRO A 111 1.73 -14.93 -3.79
C PRO A 111 2.90 -15.09 -4.76
N VAL A 112 3.02 -14.19 -5.75
CA VAL A 112 4.13 -14.23 -6.74
C VAL A 112 5.29 -13.31 -6.35
N PHE A 113 5.18 -12.64 -5.19
CA PHE A 113 6.22 -11.75 -4.68
C PHE A 113 7.57 -12.47 -4.57
N ASP A 114 8.63 -11.78 -4.97
CA ASP A 114 10.01 -12.24 -4.81
C ASP A 114 10.96 -11.09 -4.45
N LEU A 115 12.09 -11.41 -3.86
CA LEU A 115 13.17 -10.46 -3.63
C LEU A 115 13.97 -10.24 -4.92
N GLN A 116 14.45 -9.03 -5.12
CA GLN A 116 15.41 -8.76 -6.18
C GLN A 116 16.70 -9.53 -5.93
N SER A 117 17.47 -9.83 -6.99
CA SER A 117 18.69 -10.64 -6.90
C SER A 117 19.68 -10.14 -5.84
N ALA A 118 19.85 -8.80 -5.76
CA ALA A 118 20.71 -8.20 -4.76
C ALA A 118 20.18 -8.38 -3.33
N GLU A 119 18.86 -8.29 -3.14
CA GLU A 119 18.19 -8.46 -1.85
C GLU A 119 18.22 -9.94 -1.41
N ALA A 120 17.98 -10.87 -2.34
CA ALA A 120 17.95 -12.30 -2.07
C ALA A 120 19.32 -12.86 -1.63
N GLY A 121 20.41 -12.20 -2.02
CA GLY A 121 21.77 -12.54 -1.61
C GLY A 121 22.17 -12.04 -0.22
N HIS A 122 21.36 -11.20 0.43
CA HIS A 122 21.73 -10.61 1.72
C HIS A 122 21.86 -11.69 2.83
N PRO A 123 22.94 -11.66 3.64
CA PRO A 123 23.24 -12.75 4.57
C PRO A 123 22.22 -12.87 5.73
N VAL A 124 21.55 -11.80 6.12
CA VAL A 124 20.62 -11.81 7.27
C VAL A 124 19.23 -12.27 6.84
N TRP A 125 18.60 -11.60 5.88
CA TRP A 125 17.20 -11.89 5.53
C TRP A 125 17.03 -12.85 4.34
N GLY A 126 18.04 -13.00 3.48
CA GLY A 126 17.95 -13.89 2.32
C GLY A 126 17.63 -15.35 2.68
N PRO A 127 18.34 -15.97 3.65
CA PRO A 127 18.01 -17.31 4.13
C PRO A 127 16.60 -17.41 4.74
N VAL A 128 16.18 -16.40 5.50
CA VAL A 128 14.85 -16.33 6.12
C VAL A 128 13.75 -16.35 5.05
N PHE A 129 13.88 -15.47 4.06
CA PHE A 129 12.91 -15.39 2.96
C PHE A 129 12.81 -16.70 2.17
N ARG A 130 13.95 -17.31 1.80
CA ARG A 130 13.98 -18.59 1.08
C ARG A 130 13.29 -19.70 1.86
N ASN A 131 13.51 -19.78 3.17
CA ASN A 131 12.87 -20.76 4.03
C ASN A 131 11.34 -20.60 4.02
N ILE A 132 10.84 -19.37 4.20
CA ILE A 132 9.40 -19.08 4.22
C ILE A 132 8.77 -19.39 2.87
N LYS A 133 9.42 -18.99 1.75
CA LYS A 133 8.93 -19.22 0.40
C LYS A 133 8.91 -20.71 0.04
N GLY A 134 9.92 -21.47 0.47
CA GLY A 134 10.00 -22.92 0.23
C GLY A 134 9.03 -23.74 1.06
N ASN A 135 8.59 -23.24 2.22
CA ASN A 135 7.63 -23.91 3.08
C ASN A 135 6.16 -23.49 2.84
N LYS A 136 5.91 -22.61 1.87
CA LYS A 136 4.54 -22.25 1.50
C LYS A 136 3.90 -23.42 0.78
N PRO A 137 2.72 -23.94 1.25
CA PRO A 137 1.99 -24.96 0.48
C PRO A 137 1.69 -24.40 -0.91
N ALA A 138 1.83 -25.28 -1.93
CA ALA A 138 1.42 -24.94 -3.29
C ALA A 138 -0.08 -24.61 -3.30
N PRO A 139 -0.53 -23.67 -4.14
CA PRO A 139 -1.92 -23.27 -4.26
C PRO A 139 -2.82 -24.41 -4.74
#